data_070c267f601d9c79e1df8fe04b27c9bc
#
_entry.id   070c267f601d9c79e1df8fe04b27c9bc
#
_cell.length_a   1.000
_cell.length_b   1.000
_cell.length_c   1.000
_cell.angle_alpha   90.00
_cell.angle_beta   90.00
_cell.angle_gamma   90.00
#
_symmetry.space_group_name_H-M   'P 1'
#
loop_
_entity.id
_entity.type
_entity.pdbx_description
1 polymer ?
#
loop_
_entity_poly.entity_id
_entity_poly.type
_entity_poly.pdbx_seq_one_letter_code
_entity_poly.pdbx_strand_id
1 'polypeptide(L)'
;MKRKWIAFVACAALVGTMALAAGCSNDPVEGQGVSGQSNATVLSGTLNLNGSTSMAEISNALGERFMEKNQGVTVTVGGNGSGEGPTSVSAGTAQIGLLSRDVKSSENPDDFDIYTIAFDGIAMAVNPKNTVTGLTQEQIGKIYTGEITNWKDVGGADAKIVVVGREEGSGTRG
;
A
#
# COMPACT_ATOMS: atom_id res chain seq x y z
N MET A 1 33.68 -6.18 -14.41
CA MET A 1 34.74 -5.83 -13.45
C MET A 1 34.23 -6.18 -12.05
N LYS A 2 34.84 -7.20 -11.44
CA LYS A 2 34.45 -7.74 -10.13
C LYS A 2 35.08 -6.90 -9.02
N ARG A 3 34.29 -6.22 -8.19
CA ARG A 3 34.80 -5.54 -6.96
C ARG A 3 34.62 -6.45 -5.75
N LYS A 4 35.76 -6.93 -5.25
CA LYS A 4 35.89 -7.70 -4.00
C LYS A 4 35.74 -6.75 -2.81
N TRP A 5 34.86 -7.09 -1.88
CA TRP A 5 34.78 -6.45 -0.57
C TRP A 5 35.58 -7.27 0.42
N ILE A 6 36.51 -6.60 1.08
CA ILE A 6 37.37 -7.17 2.10
C ILE A 6 36.68 -6.97 3.45
N ALA A 7 36.44 -8.09 4.14
CA ALA A 7 35.93 -8.11 5.50
C ALA A 7 37.09 -7.90 6.47
N PHE A 8 36.98 -6.91 7.37
CA PHE A 8 37.85 -6.77 8.54
C PHE A 8 37.16 -7.43 9.73
N VAL A 9 37.80 -8.52 10.21
CA VAL A 9 37.48 -9.17 11.46
C VAL A 9 38.42 -8.56 12.52
N ALA A 10 37.86 -7.93 13.55
CA ALA A 10 38.58 -7.52 14.76
C ALA A 10 38.12 -8.42 15.90
N CYS A 11 39.00 -9.35 16.29
CA CYS A 11 38.89 -10.14 17.50
C CYS A 11 39.30 -9.28 18.70
N ALA A 12 38.51 -9.19 19.75
CA ALA A 12 38.93 -8.80 21.07
C ALA A 12 38.39 -9.80 22.09
N ALA A 13 39.26 -10.66 22.55
CA ALA A 13 39.04 -11.56 23.68
C ALA A 13 39.27 -10.80 24.98
N LEU A 14 38.35 -10.91 25.92
CA LEU A 14 38.59 -10.56 27.33
C LEU A 14 38.04 -11.70 28.21
N VAL A 15 38.99 -12.35 28.83
CA VAL A 15 38.85 -13.38 29.87
C VAL A 15 38.59 -12.67 31.20
N GLY A 16 37.60 -13.08 31.93
CA GLY A 16 37.31 -12.64 33.28
C GLY A 16 36.72 -13.75 34.12
N THR A 17 37.46 -14.16 35.11
CA THR A 17 37.37 -15.35 35.98
C THR A 17 36.22 -15.32 36.99
N MET A 18 35.63 -16.50 37.20
CA MET A 18 35.19 -17.20 38.43
C MET A 18 34.69 -16.41 39.64
N ALA A 19 33.49 -16.79 40.12
CA ALA A 19 33.25 -17.05 41.52
C ALA A 19 32.14 -18.12 41.65
N LEU A 20 32.48 -19.30 42.17
CA LEU A 20 31.60 -20.34 42.66
C LEU A 20 31.05 -19.93 44.03
N ALA A 21 29.75 -19.95 44.22
CA ALA A 21 29.13 -20.07 45.53
C ALA A 21 28.06 -21.16 45.45
N ALA A 22 28.40 -22.29 46.05
CA ALA A 22 27.47 -23.40 46.31
C ALA A 22 26.59 -23.02 47.51
N GLY A 23 25.27 -23.07 47.32
CA GLY A 23 24.27 -23.01 48.37
C GLY A 23 23.18 -24.02 48.04
N CYS A 24 23.23 -25.20 48.70
CA CYS A 24 22.15 -26.13 48.72
C CYS A 24 21.10 -25.73 49.76
N SER A 25 19.87 -25.49 49.36
CA SER A 25 18.72 -25.60 50.28
C SER A 25 17.60 -26.37 49.53
N ASN A 26 17.23 -27.50 50.12
CA ASN A 26 16.06 -28.31 49.73
C ASN A 26 14.83 -27.66 50.30
N ASP A 27 13.93 -27.21 49.45
CA ASP A 27 12.50 -27.01 49.78
C ASP A 27 11.63 -27.56 48.64
N PRO A 28 10.43 -28.12 48.95
CA PRO A 28 9.62 -28.84 47.98
C PRO A 28 8.93 -27.88 46.98
N VAL A 29 9.05 -28.26 45.70
CA VAL A 29 8.50 -27.53 44.56
C VAL A 29 6.98 -27.70 44.53
N GLU A 30 6.24 -26.69 44.96
CA GLU A 30 4.85 -26.48 44.56
C GLU A 30 4.80 -25.98 43.13
N GLY A 31 3.93 -26.60 42.31
CA GLY A 31 3.83 -26.36 40.88
C GLY A 31 3.58 -24.92 40.48
N GLN A 32 4.60 -24.28 39.93
CA GLN A 32 4.39 -23.05 39.19
C GLN A 32 3.96 -23.38 37.77
N GLY A 33 2.73 -23.02 37.45
CA GLY A 33 2.21 -23.04 36.11
C GLY A 33 3.13 -22.26 35.19
N VAL A 34 3.61 -22.93 34.14
CA VAL A 34 4.32 -22.30 33.03
C VAL A 34 3.32 -21.37 32.34
N SER A 35 3.28 -20.11 32.78
CA SER A 35 2.72 -19.04 31.98
C SER A 35 3.59 -18.92 30.75
N GLY A 36 3.09 -19.48 29.64
CA GLY A 36 3.67 -19.28 28.32
C GLY A 36 3.63 -17.78 28.01
N GLN A 37 4.68 -17.07 28.39
CA GLN A 37 4.97 -15.74 27.94
C GLN A 37 5.32 -15.86 26.46
N SER A 38 4.32 -15.73 25.59
CA SER A 38 4.55 -15.47 24.19
C SER A 38 5.34 -14.17 24.13
N ASN A 39 6.63 -14.27 23.83
CA ASN A 39 7.47 -13.13 23.43
C ASN A 39 6.83 -12.57 22.15
N ALA A 40 5.81 -11.74 22.28
CA ALA A 40 5.32 -10.94 21.18
C ALA A 40 6.50 -10.04 20.78
N THR A 41 7.07 -10.29 19.62
CA THR A 41 8.10 -9.40 19.06
C THR A 41 7.49 -8.02 18.96
N VAL A 42 8.01 -7.07 19.75
CA VAL A 42 7.57 -5.68 19.69
C VAL A 42 8.00 -5.12 18.34
N LEU A 43 7.02 -4.87 17.47
CA LEU A 43 7.28 -4.23 16.18
C LEU A 43 7.67 -2.77 16.38
N SER A 44 8.69 -2.33 15.65
CA SER A 44 9.12 -0.93 15.67
C SER A 44 9.72 -0.53 14.32
N GLY A 45 9.64 0.74 13.98
CA GLY A 45 10.17 1.30 12.74
C GLY A 45 9.15 2.15 11.98
N THR A 46 9.50 2.53 10.76
CA THR A 46 8.63 3.33 9.88
C THR A 46 8.17 2.48 8.69
N LEU A 47 6.88 2.56 8.39
CA LEU A 47 6.23 1.92 7.24
C LEU A 47 5.69 3.03 6.35
N ASN A 48 6.29 3.20 5.17
CA ASN A 48 5.87 4.18 4.19
C ASN A 48 5.00 3.49 3.13
N LEU A 49 3.80 4.03 2.92
CA LEU A 49 2.87 3.64 1.87
C LEU A 49 2.80 4.76 0.84
N ASN A 50 2.82 4.45 -0.46
CA ASN A 50 2.66 5.44 -1.51
C ASN A 50 1.89 4.89 -2.71
N GLY A 51 1.15 5.75 -3.40
CA GLY A 51 0.44 5.37 -4.61
C GLY A 51 -0.95 6.01 -4.74
N SER A 52 -1.96 5.17 -4.98
CA SER A 52 -3.32 5.61 -5.29
C SER A 52 -3.92 6.60 -4.29
N THR A 53 -4.35 7.76 -4.81
CA THR A 53 -5.14 8.75 -4.05
C THR A 53 -6.46 8.18 -3.54
N SER A 54 -7.11 7.31 -4.31
CA SER A 54 -8.39 6.69 -3.92
C SER A 54 -8.23 5.76 -2.72
N MET A 55 -7.04 5.18 -2.52
CA MET A 55 -6.74 4.30 -1.39
C MET A 55 -6.19 5.04 -0.17
N ALA A 56 -5.81 6.30 -0.30
CA ALA A 56 -5.13 7.03 0.77
C ALA A 56 -5.97 7.11 2.06
N GLU A 57 -7.27 7.36 1.96
CA GLU A 57 -8.15 7.48 3.11
C GLU A 57 -8.25 6.16 3.90
N ILE A 58 -8.55 5.06 3.22
CA ILE A 58 -8.62 3.74 3.88
C ILE A 58 -7.26 3.32 4.43
N SER A 59 -6.18 3.62 3.72
CA SER A 59 -4.82 3.28 4.15
C SER A 59 -4.39 4.08 5.38
N ASN A 60 -4.78 5.35 5.50
CA ASN A 60 -4.58 6.14 6.71
C ASN A 60 -5.33 5.52 7.91
N ALA A 61 -6.62 5.19 7.73
CA ALA A 61 -7.41 4.57 8.81
C ALA A 61 -6.82 3.22 9.26
N LEU A 62 -6.36 2.39 8.31
CA LEU A 62 -5.68 1.13 8.63
C LEU A 62 -4.33 1.37 9.32
N GLY A 63 -3.57 2.37 8.87
CA GLY A 63 -2.29 2.77 9.45
C GLY A 63 -2.45 3.24 10.90
N GLU A 64 -3.45 4.09 11.18
CA GLU A 64 -3.77 4.53 12.54
C GLU A 64 -4.08 3.35 13.45
N ARG A 65 -4.93 2.42 13.00
CA ARG A 65 -5.26 1.20 13.76
C ARG A 65 -4.06 0.30 13.98
N PHE A 66 -3.15 0.25 13.02
CA PHE A 66 -1.92 -0.52 13.15
C PHE A 66 -0.97 0.10 14.18
N MET A 67 -0.82 1.43 14.18
CA MET A 67 -0.01 2.16 15.16
C MET A 67 -0.59 2.08 16.58
N GLU A 68 -1.92 2.11 16.74
CA GLU A 68 -2.57 1.90 18.04
C GLU A 68 -2.18 0.55 18.67
N LYS A 69 -2.09 -0.50 17.85
CA LYS A 69 -1.71 -1.85 18.29
C LYS A 69 -0.20 -2.05 18.43
N ASN A 70 0.59 -1.25 17.73
CA ASN A 70 2.04 -1.38 17.64
C ASN A 70 2.70 0.00 17.86
N GLN A 71 2.75 0.44 19.11
CA GLN A 71 3.20 1.79 19.50
C GLN A 71 4.64 2.14 19.09
N GLY A 72 5.44 1.14 18.74
CA GLY A 72 6.80 1.35 18.19
C GLY A 72 6.85 1.59 16.68
N VAL A 73 5.70 1.54 15.98
CA VAL A 73 5.62 1.69 14.52
C VAL A 73 5.04 3.05 14.16
N THR A 74 5.63 3.69 13.16
CA THR A 74 5.08 4.89 12.51
C THR A 74 4.66 4.52 11.09
N VAL A 75 3.42 4.83 10.71
CA VAL A 75 2.89 4.63 9.35
C VAL A 75 2.70 5.99 8.67
N THR A 76 3.18 6.12 7.43
CA THR A 76 2.97 7.31 6.59
C THR A 76 2.33 6.91 5.28
N VAL A 77 1.38 7.69 4.79
CA VAL A 77 0.64 7.40 3.55
C VAL A 77 0.75 8.58 2.59
N GLY A 78 1.29 8.33 1.39
CA GLY A 78 1.32 9.24 0.26
C GLY A 78 0.27 8.87 -0.78
N GLY A 79 -0.44 9.88 -1.31
CA GLY A 79 -1.48 9.72 -2.33
C GLY A 79 -1.09 10.39 -3.65
N ASN A 80 -0.09 9.88 -4.37
CA ASN A 80 0.49 10.50 -5.56
C ASN A 80 0.04 9.85 -6.89
N GLY A 81 -0.94 8.96 -6.82
CA GLY A 81 -1.48 8.21 -7.96
C GLY A 81 -0.95 6.77 -8.02
N SER A 82 -1.76 5.87 -8.62
CA SER A 82 -1.43 4.42 -8.68
C SER A 82 -0.13 4.11 -9.41
N GLY A 83 0.32 4.97 -10.34
CA GLY A 83 1.61 4.79 -11.03
C GLY A 83 2.82 4.93 -10.10
N GLU A 84 2.69 5.69 -9.02
CA GLU A 84 3.77 5.88 -8.04
C GLU A 84 3.95 4.69 -7.08
N GLY A 85 2.93 3.83 -6.96
CA GLY A 85 2.99 2.66 -6.07
C GLY A 85 4.15 1.73 -6.43
N PRO A 86 4.14 1.08 -7.61
CA PRO A 86 5.22 0.20 -8.04
C PRO A 86 6.58 0.90 -8.10
N THR A 87 6.62 2.14 -8.59
CA THR A 87 7.84 2.95 -8.71
C THR A 87 8.50 3.16 -7.33
N SER A 88 7.71 3.56 -6.33
CA SER A 88 8.21 3.83 -4.98
C SER A 88 8.70 2.56 -4.27
N VAL A 89 8.02 1.43 -4.48
CA VAL A 89 8.44 0.14 -3.91
C VAL A 89 9.73 -0.33 -4.56
N SER A 90 9.82 -0.30 -5.89
CA SER A 90 11.05 -0.67 -6.63
C SER A 90 12.23 0.22 -6.26
N ALA A 91 12.01 1.51 -5.99
CA ALA A 91 13.03 2.44 -5.53
C ALA A 91 13.39 2.28 -4.03
N GLY A 92 12.65 1.47 -3.27
CA GLY A 92 12.84 1.29 -1.83
C GLY A 92 12.42 2.50 -0.98
N THR A 93 11.70 3.47 -1.56
CA THR A 93 11.21 4.67 -0.86
C THR A 93 9.88 4.42 -0.14
N ALA A 94 9.14 3.40 -0.55
CA ALA A 94 7.97 2.89 0.16
C ALA A 94 8.09 1.37 0.34
N GLN A 95 7.51 0.85 1.42
CA GLN A 95 7.44 -0.59 1.68
C GLN A 95 6.16 -1.19 1.09
N ILE A 96 5.12 -0.38 0.91
CA ILE A 96 3.84 -0.80 0.34
C ILE A 96 3.42 0.17 -0.76
N GLY A 97 3.13 -0.37 -1.95
CA GLY A 97 2.53 0.35 -3.06
C GLY A 97 1.00 0.27 -3.03
N LEU A 98 0.34 1.41 -3.20
CA LEU A 98 -1.13 1.50 -3.22
C LEU A 98 -1.62 1.64 -4.65
N LEU A 99 -2.49 0.73 -5.08
CA LEU A 99 -3.05 0.75 -6.43
C LEU A 99 -4.58 0.60 -6.38
N SER A 100 -5.28 1.36 -7.23
CA SER A 100 -6.71 1.22 -7.52
C SER A 100 -6.95 0.65 -8.93
N ARG A 101 -6.02 -0.12 -9.44
CA ARG A 101 -6.02 -0.90 -10.67
C ARG A 101 -5.02 -2.04 -10.56
N ASP A 102 -5.01 -2.93 -11.50
CA ASP A 102 -3.97 -3.96 -11.60
C ASP A 102 -2.59 -3.34 -11.90
N VAL A 103 -1.53 -4.03 -11.50
CA VAL A 103 -0.16 -3.68 -11.89
C VAL A 103 -0.02 -3.91 -13.39
N LYS A 104 0.48 -2.92 -14.13
CA LYS A 104 0.66 -3.02 -15.58
C LYS A 104 1.83 -3.95 -15.89
N SER A 105 1.78 -4.62 -17.05
CA SER A 105 2.89 -5.46 -17.51
C SER A 105 4.21 -4.70 -17.61
N SER A 106 4.16 -3.39 -17.92
CA SER A 106 5.34 -2.50 -17.97
C SER A 106 5.90 -2.15 -16.57
N GLU A 107 5.18 -2.46 -15.51
CA GLU A 107 5.57 -2.23 -14.12
C GLU A 107 6.13 -3.50 -13.45
N ASN A 108 6.34 -4.59 -14.22
CA ASN A 108 6.88 -5.88 -13.78
C ASN A 108 6.10 -6.48 -12.58
N PRO A 109 4.85 -6.92 -12.78
CA PRO A 109 4.02 -7.45 -11.69
C PRO A 109 4.65 -8.63 -10.93
N ASP A 110 5.53 -9.40 -11.57
CA ASP A 110 6.20 -10.56 -10.96
C ASP A 110 7.24 -10.16 -9.89
N ASP A 111 7.61 -8.88 -9.83
CA ASP A 111 8.54 -8.35 -8.82
C ASP A 111 7.84 -8.01 -7.49
N PHE A 112 6.51 -8.17 -7.41
CA PHE A 112 5.72 -7.75 -6.25
C PHE A 112 4.83 -8.88 -5.70
N ASP A 113 4.70 -8.92 -4.39
CA ASP A 113 3.61 -9.64 -3.72
C ASP A 113 2.34 -8.77 -3.75
N ILE A 114 1.31 -9.21 -4.48
CA ILE A 114 0.09 -8.42 -4.71
C ILE A 114 -1.05 -8.93 -3.83
N TYR A 115 -1.63 -8.03 -3.03
CA TYR A 115 -2.77 -8.32 -2.15
C TYR A 115 -3.97 -7.46 -2.51
N THR A 116 -5.07 -8.10 -2.94
CA THR A 116 -6.35 -7.40 -3.16
C THR A 116 -7.07 -7.22 -1.84
N ILE A 117 -7.29 -5.97 -1.42
CA ILE A 117 -7.94 -5.65 -0.14
C ILE A 117 -9.42 -5.34 -0.28
N ALA A 118 -9.87 -4.84 -1.45
CA ALA A 118 -11.26 -4.54 -1.75
C ALA A 118 -11.49 -4.43 -3.25
N PHE A 119 -12.75 -4.47 -3.66
CA PHE A 119 -13.20 -4.12 -5.01
C PHE A 119 -13.95 -2.80 -4.95
N ASP A 120 -13.74 -1.94 -5.95
CA ASP A 120 -14.40 -0.66 -6.12
C ASP A 120 -15.10 -0.59 -7.47
N GLY A 121 -16.02 0.35 -7.62
CA GLY A 121 -16.77 0.60 -8.86
C GLY A 121 -16.58 2.03 -9.34
N ILE A 122 -16.32 2.18 -10.65
CA ILE A 122 -16.24 3.49 -11.29
C ILE A 122 -17.63 3.86 -11.82
N ALA A 123 -18.16 5.00 -11.40
CA ALA A 123 -19.42 5.53 -11.88
C ALA A 123 -19.20 6.79 -12.73
N MET A 124 -19.93 6.87 -13.84
CA MET A 124 -20.01 8.08 -14.65
C MET A 124 -21.07 9.01 -14.08
N ALA A 125 -20.67 10.23 -13.72
CA ALA A 125 -21.60 11.25 -13.28
C ALA A 125 -21.86 12.27 -14.39
N VAL A 126 -23.11 12.61 -14.59
CA VAL A 126 -23.54 13.65 -15.52
C VAL A 126 -24.36 14.72 -14.78
N ASN A 127 -24.45 15.92 -15.36
CA ASN A 127 -25.29 16.97 -14.79
C ASN A 127 -26.75 16.48 -14.65
N PRO A 128 -27.45 16.71 -13.52
CA PRO A 128 -28.82 16.25 -13.31
C PRO A 128 -29.83 16.83 -14.29
N LYS A 129 -29.49 17.88 -15.03
CA LYS A 129 -30.32 18.41 -16.14
C LYS A 129 -30.11 17.64 -17.45
N ASN A 130 -29.14 16.73 -17.52
CA ASN A 130 -28.93 15.90 -18.70
C ASN A 130 -30.06 14.89 -18.82
N THR A 131 -30.66 14.78 -20.00
CA THR A 131 -31.78 13.86 -20.28
C THR A 131 -31.35 12.46 -20.68
N VAL A 132 -30.04 12.24 -20.84
CA VAL A 132 -29.50 10.90 -21.14
C VAL A 132 -29.66 10.00 -19.92
N THR A 133 -30.35 8.88 -20.08
CA THR A 133 -30.64 7.93 -19.00
C THR A 133 -29.65 6.78 -18.91
N GLY A 134 -28.84 6.58 -19.95
CA GLY A 134 -27.82 5.54 -19.99
C GLY A 134 -26.94 5.66 -21.22
N LEU A 135 -25.73 5.14 -21.11
CA LEU A 135 -24.74 5.05 -22.19
C LEU A 135 -24.19 3.64 -22.25
N THR A 136 -23.92 3.15 -23.45
CA THR A 136 -23.16 1.91 -23.61
C THR A 136 -21.67 2.18 -23.34
N GLN A 137 -20.93 1.13 -23.01
CA GLN A 137 -19.47 1.23 -22.82
C GLN A 137 -18.78 1.76 -24.09
N GLU A 138 -19.24 1.35 -25.28
CA GLU A 138 -18.73 1.85 -26.54
C GLU A 138 -18.98 3.35 -26.71
N GLN A 139 -20.18 3.85 -26.39
CA GLN A 139 -20.50 5.28 -26.42
C GLN A 139 -19.63 6.08 -25.45
N ILE A 140 -19.41 5.55 -24.26
CA ILE A 140 -18.51 6.16 -23.27
C ILE A 140 -17.09 6.27 -23.85
N GLY A 141 -16.57 5.18 -24.42
CA GLY A 141 -15.25 5.20 -25.08
C GLY A 141 -15.17 6.26 -26.17
N LYS A 142 -16.16 6.35 -27.07
CA LYS A 142 -16.21 7.35 -28.14
C LYS A 142 -16.32 8.79 -27.65
N ILE A 143 -16.96 9.02 -26.50
CA ILE A 143 -17.02 10.33 -25.85
C ILE A 143 -15.64 10.71 -25.34
N TYR A 144 -14.94 9.79 -24.66
CA TYR A 144 -13.62 10.07 -24.09
C TYR A 144 -12.50 10.19 -25.14
N THR A 145 -12.65 9.53 -26.30
CA THR A 145 -11.75 9.69 -27.46
C THR A 145 -12.08 10.92 -28.32
N GLY A 146 -13.22 11.58 -28.08
CA GLY A 146 -13.64 12.76 -28.83
C GLY A 146 -14.32 12.46 -30.15
N GLU A 147 -14.71 11.21 -30.41
CA GLU A 147 -15.50 10.83 -31.59
C GLU A 147 -16.96 11.28 -31.47
N ILE A 148 -17.51 11.23 -30.25
CA ILE A 148 -18.84 11.78 -29.92
C ILE A 148 -18.62 13.02 -29.07
N THR A 149 -19.07 14.19 -29.58
CA THR A 149 -18.84 15.48 -28.94
C THR A 149 -20.14 16.23 -28.62
N ASN A 150 -21.30 15.67 -28.98
CA ASN A 150 -22.59 16.28 -28.74
C ASN A 150 -23.55 15.25 -28.09
N TRP A 151 -24.28 15.68 -27.07
CA TRP A 151 -25.24 14.82 -26.37
C TRP A 151 -26.37 14.29 -27.25
N LYS A 152 -26.75 15.03 -28.34
CA LYS A 152 -27.77 14.55 -29.27
C LYS A 152 -27.38 13.22 -29.96
N ASP A 153 -26.11 12.96 -30.16
CA ASP A 153 -25.61 11.76 -30.83
C ASP A 153 -25.81 10.49 -29.98
N VAL A 154 -26.16 10.69 -28.70
CA VAL A 154 -26.42 9.62 -27.70
C VAL A 154 -27.82 9.76 -27.07
N GLY A 155 -28.75 10.47 -27.75
CA GLY A 155 -30.15 10.60 -27.32
C GLY A 155 -30.40 11.71 -26.30
N GLY A 156 -29.50 12.63 -26.13
CA GLY A 156 -29.63 13.82 -25.27
C GLY A 156 -30.03 15.08 -26.05
N ALA A 157 -29.96 16.21 -25.40
CA ALA A 157 -30.16 17.53 -25.97
C ALA A 157 -29.06 17.89 -26.97
N ASP A 158 -29.34 18.83 -27.89
CA ASP A 158 -28.32 19.41 -28.77
C ASP A 158 -27.41 20.34 -27.95
N ALA A 159 -26.40 19.76 -27.34
CA ALA A 159 -25.44 20.42 -26.48
C ALA A 159 -24.09 19.71 -26.53
N LYS A 160 -23.02 20.52 -26.47
CA LYS A 160 -21.64 20.02 -26.49
C LYS A 160 -21.36 19.21 -25.23
N ILE A 161 -20.67 18.08 -25.40
CA ILE A 161 -20.11 17.30 -24.30
C ILE A 161 -18.80 17.95 -23.84
N VAL A 162 -18.67 18.15 -22.52
CA VAL A 162 -17.43 18.53 -21.87
C VAL A 162 -17.02 17.34 -21.01
N VAL A 163 -15.92 16.70 -21.39
CA VAL A 163 -15.36 15.55 -20.65
C VAL A 163 -14.50 16.06 -19.50
N VAL A 164 -14.72 15.51 -18.30
CA VAL A 164 -13.90 15.74 -17.12
C VAL A 164 -13.31 14.41 -16.69
N GLY A 165 -12.00 14.30 -16.70
CA GLY A 165 -11.27 13.11 -16.31
C GLY A 165 -10.34 13.39 -15.12
N ARG A 166 -9.75 12.31 -14.58
CA ARG A 166 -8.69 12.39 -13.57
C ARG A 166 -7.35 12.73 -14.24
N GLU A 167 -6.41 13.18 -13.40
CA GLU A 167 -5.02 13.46 -13.73
C GLU A 167 -4.29 12.21 -14.26
N GLU A 168 -3.15 12.43 -14.91
CA GLU A 168 -2.26 11.35 -15.31
C GLU A 168 -1.70 10.63 -14.07
N GLY A 169 -1.52 9.31 -14.17
CA GLY A 169 -1.12 8.46 -13.03
C GLY A 169 -2.27 8.01 -12.13
N SER A 170 -3.49 8.56 -12.28
CA SER A 170 -4.68 8.08 -11.56
C SER A 170 -5.02 6.63 -11.97
N GLY A 171 -5.23 5.76 -10.99
CA GLY A 171 -5.72 4.40 -11.23
C GLY A 171 -7.14 4.34 -11.77
N THR A 172 -7.98 5.34 -11.45
CA THR A 172 -9.34 5.47 -11.99
C THR A 172 -9.35 5.88 -13.47
N ARG A 173 -8.30 6.57 -13.94
CA ARG A 173 -8.17 6.99 -15.34
C ARG A 173 -7.50 5.92 -16.21
N GLY A 174 -6.63 5.10 -15.64
CA GLY A 174 -5.75 4.15 -16.34
C GLY A 174 -6.38 2.85 -16.76
#